data_88f0354ba8f72c0052da74b417f15f3d
#
_entry.id   88f0354ba8f72c0052da74b417f15f3d
#
_cell.length_a   1.000
_cell.length_b   1.000
_cell.length_c   1.000
_cell.angle_alpha   90.00
_cell.angle_beta   90.00
_cell.angle_gamma   90.00
#
_symmetry.space_group_name_H-M   'P 1'
#
loop_
_entity.id
_entity.type
_entity.pdbx_description
1 polymer ?
#
loop_
_entity_poly.entity_id
_entity_poly.type
_entity_poly.pdbx_seq_one_letter_code
_entity_poly.pdbx_strand_id
1 'polypeptide(L)' 'MTVSDGKLEVAIETLKKSGVRITPQRHAVLEYLLTSMSHPTADEIYKALEGRFPNMSVATVYNNLRNLREIGLV' A
#
# COMPACT_ATOMS: atom_id res chain seq x y z
N MET A 1 -10.23 -11.35 14.84
CA MET A 1 -10.25 -10.77 13.49
C MET A 1 -10.25 -9.27 13.55
N THR A 2 -9.43 -8.65 12.75
CA THR A 2 -9.28 -7.21 12.77
C THR A 2 -10.04 -6.56 11.62
N VAL A 3 -10.46 -5.31 11.82
CA VAL A 3 -11.15 -4.55 10.78
C VAL A 3 -10.23 -4.32 9.57
N SER A 4 -8.92 -4.21 9.81
CA SER A 4 -7.97 -3.96 8.74
C SER A 4 -7.89 -5.11 7.71
N ASP A 5 -8.21 -6.34 8.12
CA ASP A 5 -8.21 -7.48 7.20
C ASP A 5 -9.28 -7.30 6.13
N GLY A 6 -10.47 -6.91 6.54
CA GLY A 6 -11.55 -6.66 5.58
C GLY A 6 -11.25 -5.49 4.67
N LYS A 7 -10.66 -4.44 5.22
CA LYS A 7 -10.29 -3.27 4.42
C LYS A 7 -9.25 -3.62 3.36
N LEU A 8 -8.29 -4.48 3.72
CA LEU A 8 -7.25 -4.89 2.79
C LEU A 8 -7.84 -5.64 1.61
N GLU A 9 -8.75 -6.58 1.87
CA GLU A 9 -9.39 -7.35 0.81
C GLU A 9 -10.19 -6.45 -0.13
N VAL A 10 -10.95 -5.52 0.43
CA VAL A 10 -11.74 -4.58 -0.38
C VAL A 10 -10.83 -3.71 -1.23
N ALA A 11 -9.72 -3.23 -0.65
CA ALA A 11 -8.79 -2.39 -1.37
C ALA A 11 -8.13 -3.15 -2.52
N ILE A 12 -7.74 -4.41 -2.28
CA ILE A 12 -7.13 -5.23 -3.32
C ILE A 12 -8.12 -5.45 -4.47
N GLU A 13 -9.36 -5.74 -4.16
CA GLU A 13 -10.37 -5.93 -5.19
C GLU A 13 -10.60 -4.65 -5.98
N THR A 14 -10.63 -3.52 -5.31
CA THR A 14 -10.79 -2.22 -5.97
C THR A 14 -9.64 -1.98 -6.94
N LEU A 15 -8.42 -2.27 -6.51
CA LEU A 15 -7.25 -2.13 -7.37
C LEU A 15 -7.34 -3.02 -8.60
N LYS A 16 -7.73 -4.27 -8.41
CA LYS A 16 -7.87 -5.21 -9.53
C LYS A 16 -8.92 -4.74 -10.52
N LYS A 17 -10.04 -4.23 -10.04
CA LYS A 17 -11.10 -3.71 -10.90
C LYS A 17 -10.64 -2.49 -11.67
N SER A 18 -9.72 -1.72 -11.11
CA SER A 18 -9.16 -0.55 -11.78
C SER A 18 -8.04 -0.90 -12.75
N GLY A 19 -7.74 -2.18 -12.91
CA GLY A 19 -6.70 -2.63 -13.82
C GLY A 19 -5.30 -2.56 -13.23
N VAL A 20 -5.19 -2.36 -11.94
CA VAL A 20 -3.90 -2.26 -11.26
C VAL A 20 -3.43 -3.65 -10.84
N ARG A 21 -2.20 -3.97 -11.21
CA ARG A 21 -1.62 -5.26 -10.87
C ARG A 21 -1.19 -5.28 -9.40
N ILE A 22 -1.51 -6.36 -8.70
CA ILE A 22 -1.10 -6.54 -7.32
C ILE A 22 0.25 -7.26 -7.28
N THR A 23 1.26 -6.54 -6.79
CA THR A 23 2.60 -7.11 -6.60
C THR A 23 2.85 -7.24 -5.11
N PRO A 24 3.85 -8.07 -4.70
CA PRO A 24 4.18 -8.18 -3.28
C PRO A 24 4.50 -6.83 -2.64
N GLN A 25 5.21 -5.97 -3.36
CA GLN A 25 5.54 -4.64 -2.84
C GLN A 25 4.29 -3.78 -2.66
N ARG A 26 3.40 -3.79 -3.66
CA ARG A 26 2.16 -3.02 -3.57
C ARG A 26 1.29 -3.52 -2.44
N HIS A 27 1.20 -4.84 -2.29
CA HIS A 27 0.44 -5.44 -1.20
C HIS A 27 0.99 -4.98 0.16
N ALA A 28 2.31 -4.98 0.30
CA ALA A 28 2.95 -4.57 1.56
C ALA A 28 2.71 -3.10 1.88
N VAL A 29 2.79 -2.24 0.88
CA VAL A 29 2.51 -0.82 1.06
C VAL A 29 1.07 -0.62 1.52
N LEU A 30 0.15 -1.29 0.85
CA LEU A 30 -1.27 -1.17 1.17
C LEU A 30 -1.56 -1.67 2.57
N GLU A 31 -1.01 -2.82 2.92
CA GLU A 31 -1.18 -3.41 4.24
C GLU A 31 -0.67 -2.47 5.34
N TYR A 32 0.52 -1.92 5.14
CA TYR A 32 1.09 -0.99 6.11
C TYR A 32 0.20 0.24 6.28
N LEU A 33 -0.27 0.77 5.16
CA LEU A 33 -1.10 1.96 5.17
C LEU A 33 -2.42 1.73 5.92
N LEU A 34 -3.06 0.59 5.67
CA LEU A 34 -4.35 0.29 6.27
C LEU A 34 -4.27 -0.11 7.74
N THR A 35 -3.14 -0.64 8.17
CA THR A 35 -2.96 -1.03 9.57
C THR A 35 -2.39 0.11 10.41
N SER A 36 -1.96 1.19 9.78
CA SER A 36 -1.40 2.33 10.50
C SER A 36 -2.52 3.19 11.07
N MET A 37 -2.36 3.63 12.31
CA MET A 37 -3.34 4.50 12.95
C MET A 37 -3.20 5.96 12.53
N SER A 38 -2.08 6.30 11.93
CA SER A 38 -1.82 7.65 11.44
C SER A 38 -1.57 7.60 9.94
N HIS A 39 -1.48 8.77 9.33
CA HIS A 39 -1.18 8.85 7.90
C HIS A 39 0.33 8.87 7.69
N PRO A 40 0.95 7.69 7.46
CA PRO A 40 2.40 7.64 7.31
C PRO A 40 2.84 8.30 6.01
N THR A 41 4.03 8.89 6.05
CA THR A 41 4.62 9.46 4.85
C THR A 41 5.23 8.35 4.00
N ALA A 42 5.54 8.66 2.74
CA ALA A 42 6.20 7.71 1.87
C ALA A 42 7.55 7.27 2.46
N ASP A 43 8.26 8.20 3.08
CA ASP A 43 9.54 7.88 3.71
C ASP A 43 9.39 6.89 4.87
N GLU A 44 8.35 7.07 5.67
CA GLU A 44 8.07 6.16 6.78
C GLU A 44 7.75 4.76 6.27
N ILE A 45 6.92 4.68 5.24
CA ILE A 45 6.56 3.40 4.62
C ILE A 45 7.81 2.73 4.03
N TYR A 46 8.62 3.51 3.33
CA TYR A 46 9.85 3.00 2.73
C TYR A 46 10.76 2.40 3.80
N LYS A 47 10.99 3.15 4.88
CA LYS A 47 11.87 2.66 5.95
C LYS A 47 11.34 1.40 6.61
N ALA A 48 10.03 1.31 6.75
CA ALA A 48 9.43 0.14 7.36
C ALA A 48 9.57 -1.10 6.48
N LEU A 49 9.58 -0.93 5.17
CA LEU A 49 9.56 -2.04 4.23
C LEU A 49 10.90 -2.33 3.58
N GLU A 50 11.89 -1.45 3.70
CA GLU A 50 13.16 -1.63 3.00
C GLU A 50 13.86 -2.92 3.39
N GLY A 51 13.69 -3.39 4.60
CA GLY A 51 14.29 -4.64 5.05
C GLY A 51 13.69 -5.85 4.37
N ARG A 52 12.42 -5.78 4.00
CA ARG A 52 11.72 -6.87 3.33
C ARG A 52 11.90 -6.82 1.82
N PHE A 53 12.12 -5.63 1.27
CA PHE A 53 12.21 -5.41 -0.16
C PHE A 53 13.44 -4.57 -0.48
N PRO A 54 14.64 -5.19 -0.47
CA PRO A 54 15.88 -4.42 -0.66
C PRO A 54 15.95 -3.66 -1.98
N ASN A 55 15.22 -4.14 -2.98
CA ASN A 55 15.22 -3.49 -4.30
C ASN A 55 14.16 -2.42 -4.47
N MET A 56 13.34 -2.21 -3.43
CA MET A 56 12.30 -1.19 -3.50
C MET A 56 12.91 0.19 -3.33
N SER A 57 12.46 1.13 -4.14
CA SER A 57 12.90 2.52 -4.05
C SER A 57 11.81 3.37 -3.42
N VAL A 58 12.19 4.56 -2.97
CA VAL A 58 11.21 5.53 -2.48
C VAL A 58 10.23 5.90 -3.57
N ALA A 59 10.68 5.97 -4.82
CA ALA A 59 9.81 6.26 -5.94
C ALA A 59 8.70 5.24 -6.08
N THR A 60 9.00 3.96 -5.81
CA THR A 60 8.01 2.90 -5.85
C THR A 60 6.90 3.17 -4.82
N VAL A 61 7.27 3.58 -3.62
CA VAL A 61 6.31 3.90 -2.57
C VAL A 61 5.43 5.08 -2.99
N TYR A 62 6.04 6.14 -3.51
CA TYR A 62 5.29 7.31 -3.98
C TYR A 62 4.29 6.94 -5.08
N ASN A 63 4.72 6.11 -6.03
CA ASN A 63 3.84 5.68 -7.11
C ASN A 63 2.65 4.88 -6.59
N ASN A 64 2.90 4.00 -5.63
CA ASN A 64 1.82 3.23 -5.03
C ASN A 64 0.82 4.13 -4.29
N LEU A 65 1.33 5.10 -3.54
CA LEU A 65 0.46 6.03 -2.83
C LEU A 65 -0.37 6.87 -3.80
N ARG A 66 0.24 7.30 -4.90
CA ARG A 66 -0.49 8.05 -5.93
C ARG A 66 -1.63 7.21 -6.50
N ASN A 67 -1.35 5.97 -6.85
CA ASN A 67 -2.38 5.09 -7.39
C ASN A 67 -3.53 4.89 -6.42
N LEU A 68 -3.22 4.70 -5.15
CA LEU A 68 -4.25 4.51 -4.13
C LEU A 68 -5.10 5.77 -3.97
N ARG A 69 -4.47 6.93 -4.06
CA ARG A 69 -5.18 8.20 -3.96
C ARG A 69 -6.10 8.41 -5.16
N GLU A 70 -5.62 8.08 -6.35
CA GLU A 70 -6.39 8.27 -7.58
C GLU A 70 -7.66 7.43 -7.60
N ILE A 71 -7.62 6.25 -7.00
CA ILE A 71 -8.80 5.39 -6.95
C ILE A 71 -9.62 5.57 -5.68
N GLY A 72 -9.24 6.52 -4.84
CA GLY A 72 -10.04 6.89 -3.68
C GLY A 72 -9.86 6.03 -2.45
N LEU A 73 -8.81 5.24 -2.38
CA LEU A 73 -8.53 4.39 -1.21
C LEU A 73 -7.77 5.13 -0.11
N VAL A 74 -7.20 6.28 -0.43
CA VAL A 74 -6.45 7.08 0.53
C VAL A 74 -6.92 8.52 0.48
#